data_ab68c34c9672f2bfc76ed3a7454332c1
#
_entry.id   ab68c34c9672f2bfc76ed3a7454332c1
#
_cell.length_a   1.000
_cell.length_b   1.000
_cell.length_c   1.000
_cell.angle_alpha   90.00
_cell.angle_beta   90.00
_cell.angle_gamma   90.00
#
_symmetry.space_group_name_H-M   'P 1'
#
loop_
_entity.id
_entity.type
_entity.pdbx_description
1 polymer ?
#
loop_
_entity_poly.entity_id
_entity_poly.type
_entity_poly.pdbx_seq_one_letter_code
_entity_poly.pdbx_strand_id
1 'polypeptide(L)'
;MKPLRIWFACVLGVTISTLLGWSNAMFMALFPVFVLVSLNRWNTGLFVQLILGIFWVSVQVSLIIGFLQPYPVLMLIAVGIMLLFKCFAMHHKPIYVFGYVGLLIGSILLNFGSYQAFDLENFIVGIWIATLMTLPICGLAFYCFPDPIEEGPIMSIQGQDKEPKAILEQTALGWLVAMVAFVIFQVANLNDSLSAQASILVILAPMTLVGSLMAAKIRIIGTLAGCMAAMAIQFVLYDMFDNPILYLVSYAIAAGIFCRWLAKDPVWAGIGFSAISALTIPLTTNMVPGQQDAFFAILYRASSILVAVIATSMMIWLGYKLLKSMPWLFSLPRQEKG
;
A
#
# COMPACT_ATOMS: atom_id res chain seq x y z
N MET A 1 7.02 11.55 20.76
CA MET A 1 8.13 10.81 20.14
C MET A 1 7.75 10.08 18.86
N LYS A 2 6.46 9.60 18.68
CA LYS A 2 6.00 8.86 17.50
C LYS A 2 6.37 9.46 16.12
N PRO A 3 6.23 10.79 15.85
CA PRO A 3 6.60 11.36 14.54
C PRO A 3 8.09 11.21 14.22
N LEU A 4 8.97 11.39 15.22
CA LEU A 4 10.42 11.28 15.05
C LEU A 4 10.83 9.83 14.79
N ARG A 5 10.17 8.87 15.46
CA ARG A 5 10.40 7.44 15.25
C ARG A 5 10.06 7.02 13.82
N ILE A 6 8.89 7.46 13.30
CA ILE A 6 8.47 7.18 11.94
C ILE A 6 9.41 7.84 10.93
N TRP A 7 9.77 9.10 11.17
CA TRP A 7 10.70 9.85 10.33
C TRP A 7 12.07 9.18 10.25
N PHE A 8 12.64 8.83 11.40
CA PHE A 8 13.94 8.16 11.48
C PHE A 8 13.93 6.84 10.69
N ALA A 9 12.91 6.00 10.87
CA ALA A 9 12.82 4.73 10.18
C ALA A 9 12.65 4.91 8.66
N CYS A 10 11.87 5.91 8.23
CA CYS A 10 11.68 6.24 6.82
C CYS A 10 12.98 6.68 6.16
N VAL A 11 13.69 7.64 6.78
CA VAL A 11 14.97 8.17 6.28
C VAL A 11 16.05 7.09 6.29
N LEU A 12 16.13 6.31 7.37
CA LEU A 12 17.10 5.21 7.49
C LEU A 12 16.87 4.16 6.40
N GLY A 13 15.61 3.80 6.12
CA GLY A 13 15.25 2.85 5.06
C GLY A 13 15.71 3.33 3.68
N VAL A 14 15.45 4.59 3.34
CA VAL A 14 15.93 5.18 2.06
C VAL A 14 17.45 5.26 2.04
N THR A 15 18.09 5.66 3.14
CA THR A 15 19.56 5.76 3.21
C THR A 15 20.22 4.40 2.97
N ILE A 16 19.75 3.35 3.64
CA ILE A 16 20.30 2.00 3.47
C ILE A 16 20.13 1.53 2.02
N SER A 17 18.95 1.71 1.44
CA SER A 17 18.68 1.28 0.08
C SER A 17 19.49 2.05 -0.96
N THR A 18 19.69 3.36 -0.77
CA THR A 18 20.51 4.21 -1.65
C THR A 18 21.98 3.80 -1.58
N LEU A 19 22.51 3.57 -0.37
CA LEU A 19 23.91 3.17 -0.18
C LEU A 19 24.21 1.78 -0.73
N LEU A 20 23.23 0.87 -0.68
CA LEU A 20 23.38 -0.51 -1.19
C LEU A 20 22.99 -0.65 -2.67
N GLY A 21 22.47 0.40 -3.30
CA GLY A 21 22.07 0.40 -4.71
C GLY A 21 20.90 -0.58 -5.00
N TRP A 22 19.99 -0.77 -4.05
CA TRP A 22 18.90 -1.73 -4.21
C TRP A 22 17.75 -1.15 -5.06
N SER A 23 17.34 -1.92 -6.06
CA SER A 23 16.33 -1.51 -7.04
C SER A 23 14.92 -1.28 -6.45
N ASN A 24 14.59 -1.94 -5.33
CA ASN A 24 13.27 -1.87 -4.69
C ASN A 24 13.28 -1.03 -3.39
N ALA A 25 14.04 0.06 -3.41
CA ALA A 25 14.25 0.99 -2.30
C ALA A 25 12.95 1.50 -1.63
N MET A 26 11.87 1.63 -2.40
CA MET A 26 10.58 2.11 -1.89
C MET A 26 10.02 1.26 -0.75
N PHE A 27 10.17 -0.06 -0.80
CA PHE A 27 9.66 -0.95 0.23
C PHE A 27 10.45 -0.85 1.53
N MET A 28 11.76 -0.55 1.44
CA MET A 28 12.62 -0.30 2.61
C MET A 28 12.16 0.88 3.46
N ALA A 29 11.55 1.90 2.83
CA ALA A 29 10.99 3.03 3.54
C ALA A 29 9.53 2.79 3.98
N LEU A 30 8.71 2.23 3.08
CA LEU A 30 7.26 2.15 3.29
C LEU A 30 6.85 1.07 4.30
N PHE A 31 7.54 -0.08 4.37
CA PHE A 31 7.19 -1.12 5.34
C PHE A 31 7.45 -0.71 6.79
N PRO A 32 8.62 -0.13 7.15
CA PRO A 32 8.82 0.41 8.49
C PRO A 32 7.80 1.51 8.85
N VAL A 33 7.48 2.41 7.90
CA VAL A 33 6.47 3.45 8.11
C VAL A 33 5.10 2.82 8.38
N PHE A 34 4.66 1.85 7.56
CA PHE A 34 3.39 1.14 7.73
C PHE A 34 3.29 0.49 9.12
N VAL A 35 4.35 -0.19 9.55
CA VAL A 35 4.40 -0.85 10.86
C VAL A 35 4.36 0.18 11.99
N LEU A 36 5.21 1.22 11.95
CA LEU A 36 5.32 2.21 13.03
C LEU A 36 4.09 3.13 13.15
N VAL A 37 3.36 3.37 12.05
CA VAL A 37 2.07 4.08 12.10
C VAL A 37 1.02 3.25 12.85
N SER A 38 1.02 1.93 12.60
CA SER A 38 0.08 0.98 13.20
C SER A 38 0.40 0.65 14.66
N LEU A 39 1.67 0.85 15.10
CA LEU A 39 2.14 0.46 16.42
C LEU A 39 2.45 1.67 17.30
N ASN A 40 1.87 1.69 18.51
CA ASN A 40 2.33 2.58 19.59
C ASN A 40 3.40 1.89 20.45
N ARG A 41 3.29 0.57 20.63
CA ARG A 41 4.26 -0.27 21.37
C ARG A 41 4.75 -1.39 20.48
N TRP A 42 5.91 -1.94 20.81
CA TRP A 42 6.43 -3.13 20.12
C TRP A 42 5.45 -4.29 20.21
N ASN A 43 5.07 -4.84 19.06
CA ASN A 43 4.17 -5.99 18.96
C ASN A 43 4.76 -6.99 17.95
N THR A 44 5.38 -8.04 18.46
CA THR A 44 5.98 -9.12 17.67
C THR A 44 4.95 -9.81 16.75
N GLY A 45 3.69 -9.91 17.20
CA GLY A 45 2.62 -10.53 16.41
C GLY A 45 2.35 -9.80 15.08
N LEU A 46 2.46 -8.47 15.03
CA LEU A 46 2.29 -7.72 13.79
C LEU A 46 3.45 -7.96 12.83
N PHE A 47 4.69 -8.01 13.32
CA PHE A 47 5.85 -8.33 12.49
C PHE A 47 5.76 -9.75 11.92
N VAL A 48 5.35 -10.72 12.72
CA VAL A 48 5.15 -12.11 12.26
C VAL A 48 4.07 -12.16 11.18
N GLN A 49 2.94 -11.46 11.34
CA GLN A 49 1.90 -11.38 10.31
C GLN A 49 2.41 -10.74 9.01
N LEU A 50 3.21 -9.67 9.11
CA LEU A 50 3.81 -9.02 7.94
C LEU A 50 4.73 -9.98 7.19
N ILE A 51 5.69 -10.60 7.90
CA ILE A 51 6.67 -11.53 7.30
C ILE A 51 5.97 -12.73 6.69
N LEU A 52 5.10 -13.41 7.45
CA LEU A 52 4.36 -14.57 6.97
C LEU A 52 3.40 -14.21 5.83
N GLY A 53 2.77 -13.02 5.89
CA GLY A 53 1.87 -12.54 4.85
C GLY A 53 2.58 -12.33 3.52
N ILE A 54 3.74 -11.70 3.53
CA ILE A 54 4.56 -11.46 2.33
C ILE A 54 5.15 -12.74 1.80
N PHE A 55 5.74 -13.57 2.67
CA PHE A 55 6.31 -14.85 2.27
C PHE A 55 5.24 -15.76 1.63
N TRP A 56 4.11 -15.94 2.32
CA TRP A 56 3.03 -16.81 1.84
C TRP A 56 2.45 -16.33 0.51
N VAL A 57 2.22 -15.01 0.36
CA VAL A 57 1.67 -14.48 -0.88
C VAL A 57 2.67 -14.58 -2.04
N SER A 58 3.95 -14.41 -1.78
CA SER A 58 4.99 -14.58 -2.81
C SER A 58 5.01 -16.00 -3.34
N VAL A 59 4.96 -17.00 -2.44
CA VAL A 59 4.86 -18.42 -2.84
C VAL A 59 3.59 -18.68 -3.66
N GLN A 60 2.43 -18.20 -3.19
CA GLN A 60 1.16 -18.36 -3.91
C GLN A 60 1.23 -17.77 -5.32
N VAL A 61 1.76 -16.56 -5.47
CA VAL A 61 1.88 -15.89 -6.77
C VAL A 61 2.86 -16.61 -7.68
N SER A 62 4.02 -17.01 -7.17
CA SER A 62 5.00 -17.79 -7.96
C SER A 62 4.42 -19.10 -8.48
N LEU A 63 3.62 -19.80 -7.67
CA LEU A 63 2.92 -21.02 -8.11
C LEU A 63 1.84 -20.70 -9.17
N ILE A 64 1.01 -19.67 -8.96
CA ILE A 64 -0.03 -19.28 -9.91
C ILE A 64 0.59 -18.92 -11.26
N ILE A 65 1.61 -18.07 -11.27
CA ILE A 65 2.25 -17.63 -12.51
C ILE A 65 3.03 -18.80 -13.14
N GLY A 66 3.84 -19.51 -12.38
CA GLY A 66 4.68 -20.58 -12.90
C GLY A 66 3.89 -21.74 -13.54
N PHE A 67 2.72 -22.10 -13.00
CA PHE A 67 1.94 -23.22 -13.52
C PHE A 67 0.72 -22.81 -14.35
N LEU A 68 0.10 -21.66 -14.09
CA LEU A 68 -1.19 -21.31 -14.67
C LEU A 68 -1.11 -20.21 -15.73
N GLN A 69 0.04 -19.55 -15.92
CA GLN A 69 0.21 -18.50 -16.93
C GLN A 69 -0.21 -18.94 -18.34
N PRO A 70 0.07 -20.19 -18.81
CA PRO A 70 -0.40 -20.67 -20.11
C PRO A 70 -1.91 -20.86 -20.21
N TYR A 71 -2.62 -20.90 -19.05
CA TYR A 71 -4.06 -21.21 -18.96
C TYR A 71 -4.83 -20.04 -18.35
N PRO A 72 -5.19 -18.98 -19.13
CA PRO A 72 -5.74 -17.74 -18.59
C PRO A 72 -7.03 -17.90 -17.76
N VAL A 73 -7.90 -18.84 -18.13
CA VAL A 73 -9.15 -19.10 -17.39
C VAL A 73 -8.84 -19.73 -16.02
N LEU A 74 -7.93 -20.71 -15.97
CA LEU A 74 -7.51 -21.33 -14.69
C LEU A 74 -6.76 -20.33 -13.80
N MET A 75 -5.92 -19.48 -14.40
CA MET A 75 -5.24 -18.41 -13.69
C MET A 75 -6.27 -17.44 -13.06
N LEU A 76 -7.30 -17.03 -13.83
CA LEU A 76 -8.34 -16.14 -13.32
C LEU A 76 -9.10 -16.75 -12.14
N ILE A 77 -9.43 -18.04 -12.19
CA ILE A 77 -10.08 -18.77 -11.10
C ILE A 77 -9.17 -18.83 -9.85
N ALA A 78 -7.91 -19.19 -10.04
CA ALA A 78 -6.94 -19.28 -8.94
C ALA A 78 -6.71 -17.92 -8.26
N VAL A 79 -6.56 -16.85 -9.05
CA VAL A 79 -6.48 -15.47 -8.56
C VAL A 79 -7.75 -15.09 -7.79
N GLY A 80 -8.93 -15.44 -8.33
CA GLY A 80 -10.21 -15.18 -7.68
C GLY A 80 -10.31 -15.84 -6.31
N ILE A 81 -9.92 -17.10 -6.19
CA ILE A 81 -9.90 -17.84 -4.93
C ILE A 81 -8.90 -17.19 -3.96
N MET A 82 -7.70 -16.86 -4.42
CA MET A 82 -6.67 -16.23 -3.59
C MET A 82 -7.16 -14.88 -3.03
N LEU A 83 -7.69 -14.00 -3.87
CA LEU A 83 -8.19 -12.68 -3.45
C LEU A 83 -9.38 -12.81 -2.49
N LEU A 84 -10.28 -13.79 -2.70
CA LEU A 84 -11.42 -14.05 -1.82
C LEU A 84 -10.94 -14.38 -0.40
N PHE A 85 -9.98 -15.30 -0.27
CA PHE A 85 -9.41 -15.66 1.03
C PHE A 85 -8.71 -14.47 1.72
N LYS A 86 -8.01 -13.61 0.95
CA LYS A 86 -7.36 -12.42 1.52
C LYS A 86 -8.40 -11.40 1.99
N CYS A 87 -9.46 -11.15 1.23
CA CYS A 87 -10.56 -10.28 1.64
C CYS A 87 -11.27 -10.81 2.89
N PHE A 88 -11.51 -12.12 2.96
CA PHE A 88 -12.10 -12.75 4.14
C PHE A 88 -11.19 -12.64 5.38
N ALA A 89 -9.90 -12.86 5.24
CA ALA A 89 -8.93 -12.73 6.32
C ALA A 89 -8.88 -11.32 6.93
N MET A 90 -9.18 -10.28 6.15
CA MET A 90 -9.20 -8.90 6.62
C MET A 90 -10.35 -8.59 7.60
N HIS A 91 -11.36 -9.44 7.73
CA HIS A 91 -12.41 -9.27 8.73
C HIS A 91 -12.04 -9.83 10.11
N HIS A 92 -11.00 -10.66 10.19
CA HIS A 92 -10.55 -11.25 11.45
C HIS A 92 -9.38 -10.44 12.03
N LYS A 93 -9.59 -9.82 13.22
CA LYS A 93 -8.56 -9.01 13.90
C LYS A 93 -7.18 -9.68 13.98
N PRO A 94 -7.06 -10.96 14.40
CA PRO A 94 -5.75 -11.59 14.58
C PRO A 94 -4.96 -11.80 13.28
N ILE A 95 -5.61 -11.77 12.11
CA ILE A 95 -4.98 -12.01 10.80
C ILE A 95 -5.23 -10.88 9.80
N TYR A 96 -5.70 -9.71 10.27
CA TYR A 96 -6.00 -8.57 9.42
C TYR A 96 -4.81 -8.13 8.57
N VAL A 97 -3.64 -7.95 9.20
CA VAL A 97 -2.41 -7.51 8.50
C VAL A 97 -1.97 -8.54 7.47
N PHE A 98 -2.05 -9.82 7.80
CA PHE A 98 -1.78 -10.93 6.87
C PHE A 98 -2.71 -10.86 5.64
N GLY A 99 -4.01 -10.62 5.85
CA GLY A 99 -4.98 -10.46 4.77
C GLY A 99 -4.70 -9.21 3.92
N TYR A 100 -4.55 -8.05 4.56
CA TYR A 100 -4.34 -6.77 3.89
C TYR A 100 -3.05 -6.73 3.07
N VAL A 101 -1.94 -7.12 3.68
CA VAL A 101 -0.64 -7.17 3.00
C VAL A 101 -0.65 -8.22 1.88
N GLY A 102 -1.29 -9.37 2.15
CA GLY A 102 -1.48 -10.41 1.14
C GLY A 102 -2.33 -9.95 -0.05
N LEU A 103 -3.37 -9.14 0.18
CA LEU A 103 -4.17 -8.54 -0.89
C LEU A 103 -3.35 -7.51 -1.68
N LEU A 104 -2.69 -6.59 -0.98
CA LEU A 104 -1.93 -5.50 -1.60
C LEU A 104 -0.74 -6.02 -2.41
N ILE A 105 0.16 -6.75 -1.76
CA ILE A 105 1.37 -7.27 -2.39
C ILE A 105 1.03 -8.37 -3.40
N GLY A 106 0.08 -9.25 -3.08
CA GLY A 106 -0.36 -10.31 -3.99
C GLY A 106 -0.92 -9.78 -5.30
N SER A 107 -1.77 -8.76 -5.26
CA SER A 107 -2.29 -8.14 -6.48
C SER A 107 -1.19 -7.47 -7.30
N ILE A 108 -0.24 -6.79 -6.65
CA ILE A 108 0.91 -6.18 -7.32
C ILE A 108 1.75 -7.26 -8.01
N LEU A 109 2.14 -8.30 -7.27
CA LEU A 109 2.96 -9.39 -7.80
C LEU A 109 2.26 -10.14 -8.95
N LEU A 110 0.95 -10.42 -8.84
CA LEU A 110 0.17 -11.08 -9.89
C LEU A 110 0.11 -10.23 -11.16
N ASN A 111 -0.13 -8.93 -11.01
CA ASN A 111 -0.23 -8.05 -12.16
C ASN A 111 1.11 -7.93 -12.87
N PHE A 112 2.17 -7.58 -12.16
CA PHE A 112 3.49 -7.39 -12.75
C PHE A 112 4.11 -8.70 -13.22
N GLY A 113 3.99 -9.78 -12.45
CA GLY A 113 4.55 -11.07 -12.80
C GLY A 113 3.88 -11.75 -13.99
N SER A 114 2.68 -11.31 -14.41
CA SER A 114 2.06 -11.79 -15.65
C SER A 114 2.69 -11.23 -16.92
N TYR A 115 3.50 -10.16 -16.83
CA TYR A 115 4.23 -9.60 -17.96
C TYR A 115 5.58 -10.27 -18.12
N GLN A 116 5.88 -10.77 -19.33
CA GLN A 116 7.12 -11.52 -19.62
C GLN A 116 8.40 -10.68 -19.46
N ALA A 117 8.31 -9.37 -19.62
CA ALA A 117 9.45 -8.46 -19.49
C ALA A 117 9.79 -8.12 -18.02
N PHE A 118 8.96 -8.53 -17.06
CA PHE A 118 9.15 -8.19 -15.66
C PHE A 118 9.89 -9.29 -14.90
N ASP A 119 10.99 -8.94 -14.26
CA ASP A 119 11.76 -9.85 -13.42
C ASP A 119 11.08 -10.01 -12.05
N LEU A 120 10.15 -10.97 -11.99
CA LEU A 120 9.38 -11.29 -10.80
C LEU A 120 10.25 -11.80 -9.66
N GLU A 121 11.29 -12.59 -9.97
CA GLU A 121 12.15 -13.20 -8.96
C GLU A 121 12.95 -12.12 -8.22
N ASN A 122 13.59 -11.22 -8.96
CA ASN A 122 14.34 -10.11 -8.37
C ASN A 122 13.42 -9.17 -7.57
N PHE A 123 12.20 -8.94 -8.04
CA PHE A 123 11.22 -8.13 -7.33
C PHE A 123 10.77 -8.78 -6.02
N ILE A 124 10.51 -10.09 -6.00
CA ILE A 124 10.16 -10.86 -4.79
C ILE A 124 11.32 -10.83 -3.78
N VAL A 125 12.55 -11.07 -4.23
CA VAL A 125 13.74 -11.00 -3.37
C VAL A 125 13.89 -9.63 -2.75
N GLY A 126 13.70 -8.55 -3.53
CA GLY A 126 13.73 -7.18 -3.03
C GLY A 126 12.68 -6.91 -1.95
N ILE A 127 11.45 -7.40 -2.14
CA ILE A 127 10.39 -7.30 -1.12
C ILE A 127 10.74 -8.09 0.15
N TRP A 128 11.32 -9.28 0.03
CA TRP A 128 11.73 -10.07 1.19
C TRP A 128 12.84 -9.38 1.99
N ILE A 129 13.86 -8.87 1.31
CA ILE A 129 14.94 -8.11 1.95
C ILE A 129 14.37 -6.90 2.69
N ALA A 130 13.50 -6.12 2.05
CA ALA A 130 12.84 -4.97 2.67
C ALA A 130 12.00 -5.36 3.89
N THR A 131 11.29 -6.49 3.81
CA THR A 131 10.48 -7.02 4.91
C THR A 131 11.34 -7.42 6.11
N LEU A 132 12.42 -8.15 5.88
CA LEU A 132 13.34 -8.57 6.94
C LEU A 132 14.06 -7.37 7.56
N MET A 133 14.48 -6.39 6.74
CA MET A 133 15.12 -5.16 7.22
C MET A 133 14.17 -4.24 7.99
N THR A 134 12.86 -4.40 7.82
CA THR A 134 11.86 -3.67 8.63
C THR A 134 12.02 -3.94 10.13
N LEU A 135 12.41 -5.17 10.53
CA LEU A 135 12.64 -5.55 11.93
C LEU A 135 13.76 -4.72 12.59
N PRO A 136 15.01 -4.74 12.10
CA PRO A 136 16.10 -3.97 12.71
C PRO A 136 15.87 -2.45 12.60
N ILE A 137 15.30 -1.96 11.49
CA ILE A 137 14.99 -0.53 11.33
C ILE A 137 13.98 -0.08 12.39
N CYS A 138 12.89 -0.82 12.57
CA CYS A 138 11.90 -0.51 13.61
C CYS A 138 12.47 -0.68 15.02
N GLY A 139 13.29 -1.72 15.26
CA GLY A 139 13.97 -1.94 16.52
C GLY A 139 14.87 -0.76 16.93
N LEU A 140 15.69 -0.28 15.99
CA LEU A 140 16.51 0.93 16.18
C LEU A 140 15.63 2.17 16.42
N ALA A 141 14.54 2.32 15.68
CA ALA A 141 13.63 3.44 15.84
C ALA A 141 12.95 3.47 17.23
N PHE A 142 12.57 2.32 17.77
CA PHE A 142 12.03 2.19 19.12
C PHE A 142 13.10 2.40 20.19
N TYR A 143 14.33 1.97 19.94
CA TYR A 143 15.45 2.18 20.85
C TYR A 143 15.87 3.66 20.94
N CYS A 144 16.00 4.35 19.80
CA CYS A 144 16.40 5.76 19.75
C CYS A 144 15.29 6.72 20.21
N PHE A 145 14.02 6.37 19.99
CA PHE A 145 12.86 7.22 20.29
C PHE A 145 11.82 6.43 21.10
N PRO A 146 12.10 6.05 22.36
CA PRO A 146 11.14 5.38 23.20
C PRO A 146 9.96 6.31 23.52
N ASP A 147 8.75 5.78 23.51
CA ASP A 147 7.61 6.52 24.05
C ASP A 147 7.63 6.47 25.58
N PRO A 148 7.36 7.59 26.25
CA PRO A 148 7.05 7.56 27.67
C PRO A 148 5.85 6.63 27.89
N ILE A 149 5.84 5.92 29.03
CA ILE A 149 4.83 4.92 29.38
C ILE A 149 3.50 5.63 29.65
N GLU A 150 2.84 6.10 28.60
CA GLU A 150 1.45 6.52 28.67
C GLU A 150 0.58 5.37 28.15
N GLU A 151 -0.38 4.98 28.97
CA GLU A 151 -1.41 4.00 28.66
C GLU A 151 -2.37 4.58 27.60
N GLY A 152 -1.86 4.77 26.39
CA GLY A 152 -2.72 5.09 25.26
C GLY A 152 -3.37 3.81 24.70
N PRO A 153 -4.63 3.88 24.22
CA PRO A 153 -5.27 2.73 23.61
C PRO A 153 -4.39 2.21 22.47
N ILE A 154 -4.14 0.91 22.44
CA ILE A 154 -3.59 0.22 21.28
C ILE A 154 -4.53 0.57 20.14
N MET A 155 -4.01 1.23 19.10
CA MET A 155 -4.81 1.59 17.92
C MET A 155 -5.50 0.30 17.46
N SER A 156 -6.81 0.22 17.67
CA SER A 156 -7.58 -0.96 17.31
C SER A 156 -7.55 -1.04 15.80
N ILE A 157 -6.67 -1.91 15.27
CA ILE A 157 -6.76 -2.34 13.88
C ILE A 157 -8.21 -2.75 13.69
N GLN A 158 -8.90 -2.07 12.78
CA GLN A 158 -10.35 -2.15 12.59
C GLN A 158 -10.80 -3.61 12.35
N GLY A 159 -11.18 -4.25 13.40
CA GLY A 159 -11.96 -5.48 13.40
C GLY A 159 -13.08 -5.22 14.37
N GLN A 160 -14.19 -4.66 13.93
CA GLN A 160 -15.44 -4.69 14.69
C GLN A 160 -15.97 -6.12 14.65
N ASP A 161 -16.58 -6.57 15.75
CA ASP A 161 -17.40 -7.77 15.78
C ASP A 161 -18.64 -7.46 14.95
N LYS A 162 -18.57 -7.77 13.65
CA LYS A 162 -19.63 -7.53 12.67
C LYS A 162 -20.49 -8.79 12.56
N GLU A 163 -21.77 -8.60 12.28
CA GLU A 163 -22.64 -9.72 11.96
C GLU A 163 -22.10 -10.53 10.78
N PRO A 164 -22.22 -11.86 10.78
CA PRO A 164 -21.70 -12.73 9.71
C PRO A 164 -22.18 -12.32 8.29
N LYS A 165 -23.41 -11.82 8.19
CA LYS A 165 -23.98 -11.31 6.93
C LYS A 165 -23.24 -10.09 6.41
N ALA A 166 -22.93 -9.12 7.28
CA ALA A 166 -22.18 -7.94 6.91
C ALA A 166 -20.74 -8.27 6.48
N ILE A 167 -20.14 -9.29 7.09
CA ILE A 167 -18.81 -9.80 6.69
C ILE A 167 -18.87 -10.35 5.27
N LEU A 168 -19.88 -11.17 4.95
CA LEU A 168 -20.04 -11.77 3.62
C LEU A 168 -20.23 -10.69 2.54
N GLU A 169 -21.11 -9.71 2.79
CA GLU A 169 -21.37 -8.61 1.86
C GLU A 169 -20.12 -7.77 1.59
N GLN A 170 -19.38 -7.41 2.64
CA GLN A 170 -18.15 -6.64 2.53
C GLN A 170 -17.05 -7.43 1.83
N THR A 171 -16.92 -8.72 2.13
CA THR A 171 -15.97 -9.60 1.45
C THR A 171 -16.32 -9.71 -0.03
N ALA A 172 -17.59 -9.90 -0.37
CA ALA A 172 -18.04 -10.00 -1.76
C ALA A 172 -17.79 -8.70 -2.54
N LEU A 173 -18.06 -7.53 -1.92
CA LEU A 173 -17.77 -6.24 -2.53
C LEU A 173 -16.26 -6.05 -2.75
N GLY A 174 -15.46 -6.34 -1.72
CA GLY A 174 -14.00 -6.24 -1.80
C GLY A 174 -13.42 -7.15 -2.87
N TRP A 175 -13.85 -8.41 -2.89
CA TRP A 175 -13.43 -9.40 -3.88
C TRP A 175 -13.82 -9.00 -5.31
N LEU A 176 -15.09 -8.59 -5.52
CA LEU A 176 -15.57 -8.19 -6.85
C LEU A 176 -14.76 -7.02 -7.41
N VAL A 177 -14.53 -5.97 -6.60
CA VAL A 177 -13.75 -4.80 -7.04
C VAL A 177 -12.29 -5.18 -7.30
N ALA A 178 -11.68 -6.01 -6.46
CA ALA A 178 -10.31 -6.47 -6.66
C ALA A 178 -10.17 -7.32 -7.94
N MET A 179 -11.13 -8.20 -8.22
CA MET A 179 -11.15 -9.02 -9.44
C MET A 179 -11.36 -8.18 -10.70
N VAL A 180 -12.32 -7.26 -10.69
CA VAL A 180 -12.55 -6.36 -11.83
C VAL A 180 -11.32 -5.50 -12.08
N ALA A 181 -10.69 -4.96 -11.04
CA ALA A 181 -9.44 -4.22 -11.16
C ALA A 181 -8.35 -5.09 -11.79
N PHE A 182 -8.14 -6.31 -11.31
CA PHE A 182 -7.15 -7.24 -11.85
C PHE A 182 -7.40 -7.49 -13.35
N VAL A 183 -8.63 -7.80 -13.75
CA VAL A 183 -8.98 -8.03 -15.16
C VAL A 183 -8.74 -6.79 -16.02
N ILE A 184 -9.12 -5.60 -15.55
CA ILE A 184 -8.87 -4.33 -16.28
C ILE A 184 -7.38 -4.12 -16.51
N PHE A 185 -6.55 -4.31 -15.49
CA PHE A 185 -5.10 -4.15 -15.61
C PHE A 185 -4.49 -5.13 -16.61
N GLN A 186 -4.97 -6.38 -16.62
CA GLN A 186 -4.52 -7.39 -17.59
C GLN A 186 -4.96 -7.07 -19.03
N VAL A 187 -6.22 -6.70 -19.23
CA VAL A 187 -6.78 -6.42 -20.57
C VAL A 187 -6.22 -5.11 -21.15
N ALA A 188 -6.08 -4.08 -20.31
CA ALA A 188 -5.57 -2.77 -20.74
C ALA A 188 -4.03 -2.70 -20.79
N ASN A 189 -3.32 -3.78 -20.41
CA ASN A 189 -1.86 -3.87 -20.41
C ASN A 189 -1.18 -2.72 -19.65
N LEU A 190 -1.66 -2.44 -18.44
CA LEU A 190 -1.23 -1.30 -17.61
C LEU A 190 0.02 -1.67 -16.78
N ASN A 191 1.11 -2.05 -17.45
CA ASN A 191 2.36 -2.52 -16.84
C ASN A 191 3.10 -1.45 -16.02
N ASP A 192 2.95 -0.15 -16.35
CA ASP A 192 3.64 0.95 -15.65
C ASP A 192 2.85 1.53 -14.46
N SER A 193 1.66 0.99 -14.16
CA SER A 193 0.69 1.59 -13.24
C SER A 193 0.68 1.01 -11.83
N LEU A 194 1.86 0.61 -11.27
CA LEU A 194 1.99 0.10 -9.89
C LEU A 194 1.29 1.00 -8.87
N SER A 195 1.43 2.29 -9.02
CA SER A 195 0.83 3.28 -8.12
C SER A 195 -0.69 3.32 -8.17
N ALA A 196 -1.24 3.15 -9.38
CA ALA A 196 -2.67 3.08 -9.60
C ALA A 196 -3.24 1.82 -8.93
N GLN A 197 -2.63 0.67 -9.16
CA GLN A 197 -3.04 -0.60 -8.57
C GLN A 197 -2.98 -0.58 -7.03
N ALA A 198 -1.87 -0.12 -6.46
CA ALA A 198 -1.75 0.05 -5.02
C ALA A 198 -2.82 1.00 -4.46
N SER A 199 -3.18 2.05 -5.21
CA SER A 199 -4.22 3.01 -4.78
C SER A 199 -5.60 2.38 -4.77
N ILE A 200 -5.95 1.55 -5.76
CA ILE A 200 -7.22 0.82 -5.80
C ILE A 200 -7.38 -0.03 -4.53
N LEU A 201 -6.35 -0.77 -4.16
CA LEU A 201 -6.38 -1.67 -3.01
C LEU A 201 -6.40 -0.94 -1.66
N VAL A 202 -5.69 0.18 -1.56
CA VAL A 202 -5.76 1.05 -0.36
C VAL A 202 -7.16 1.63 -0.16
N ILE A 203 -7.82 2.06 -1.25
CA ILE A 203 -9.19 2.58 -1.21
C ILE A 203 -10.18 1.47 -0.88
N LEU A 204 -9.93 0.26 -1.33
CA LEU A 204 -10.75 -0.92 -1.08
C LEU A 204 -10.63 -1.45 0.36
N ALA A 205 -9.52 -1.17 1.05
CA ALA A 205 -9.23 -1.72 2.38
C ALA A 205 -10.36 -1.62 3.41
N PRO A 206 -11.16 -0.51 3.50
CA PRO A 206 -12.30 -0.43 4.40
C PRO A 206 -13.47 -1.35 4.03
N MET A 207 -13.55 -1.84 2.77
CA MET A 207 -14.61 -2.70 2.21
C MET A 207 -16.05 -2.18 2.44
N THR A 208 -16.21 -0.87 2.66
CA THR A 208 -17.50 -0.20 2.85
C THR A 208 -17.57 1.02 1.93
N LEU A 209 -18.76 1.34 1.42
CA LEU A 209 -18.93 2.49 0.51
C LEU A 209 -18.42 3.80 1.13
N VAL A 210 -18.86 4.10 2.36
CA VAL A 210 -18.48 5.35 3.04
C VAL A 210 -16.98 5.39 3.37
N GLY A 211 -16.45 4.30 3.92
CA GLY A 211 -15.03 4.18 4.24
C GLY A 211 -14.13 4.28 3.01
N SER A 212 -14.53 3.62 1.91
CA SER A 212 -13.79 3.67 0.64
C SER A 212 -13.82 5.05 0.00
N LEU A 213 -14.94 5.77 0.02
CA LEU A 213 -15.00 7.15 -0.47
C LEU A 213 -14.15 8.10 0.39
N MET A 214 -14.12 7.88 1.71
CA MET A 214 -13.23 8.62 2.60
C MET A 214 -11.76 8.32 2.30
N ALA A 215 -11.40 7.04 2.13
CA ALA A 215 -10.05 6.61 1.74
C ALA A 215 -9.64 7.19 0.38
N ALA A 216 -10.57 7.31 -0.58
CA ALA A 216 -10.35 7.95 -1.86
C ALA A 216 -9.96 9.42 -1.73
N LYS A 217 -10.70 10.20 -0.92
CA LYS A 217 -10.36 11.61 -0.63
C LYS A 217 -8.99 11.75 0.03
N ILE A 218 -8.72 10.93 1.03
CA ILE A 218 -7.43 10.86 1.73
C ILE A 218 -6.31 10.59 0.74
N ARG A 219 -6.51 9.62 -0.16
CA ARG A 219 -5.52 9.23 -1.17
C ARG A 219 -5.22 10.35 -2.16
N ILE A 220 -6.24 11.07 -2.66
CA ILE A 220 -6.07 12.21 -3.58
C ILE A 220 -5.23 13.30 -2.91
N ILE A 221 -5.66 13.77 -1.73
CA ILE A 221 -4.99 14.88 -1.03
C ILE A 221 -3.53 14.52 -0.71
N GLY A 222 -3.30 13.33 -0.17
CA GLY A 222 -1.95 12.88 0.18
C GLY A 222 -1.06 12.71 -1.06
N THR A 223 -1.58 12.11 -2.13
CA THR A 223 -0.82 11.93 -3.38
C THR A 223 -0.42 13.27 -3.99
N LEU A 224 -1.34 14.23 -4.09
CA LEU A 224 -1.03 15.55 -4.62
C LEU A 224 0.04 16.25 -3.78
N ALA A 225 -0.09 16.23 -2.45
CA ALA A 225 0.91 16.82 -1.56
C ALA A 225 2.29 16.16 -1.71
N GLY A 226 2.35 14.82 -1.79
CA GLY A 226 3.60 14.08 -1.97
C GLY A 226 4.24 14.32 -3.34
N CYS A 227 3.47 14.31 -4.41
CA CYS A 227 3.96 14.61 -5.77
C CYS A 227 4.46 16.06 -5.88
N MET A 228 3.77 17.04 -5.28
CA MET A 228 4.22 18.42 -5.25
C MET A 228 5.57 18.55 -4.52
N ALA A 229 5.73 17.88 -3.39
CA ALA A 229 7.01 17.87 -2.67
C ALA A 229 8.13 17.19 -3.48
N ALA A 230 7.83 16.08 -4.16
CA ALA A 230 8.78 15.39 -5.04
C ALA A 230 9.22 16.28 -6.21
N MET A 231 8.26 16.99 -6.86
CA MET A 231 8.59 17.96 -7.90
C MET A 231 9.44 19.12 -7.37
N ALA A 232 9.11 19.65 -6.20
CA ALA A 232 9.90 20.72 -5.58
C ALA A 232 11.35 20.28 -5.33
N ILE A 233 11.56 19.07 -4.80
CA ILE A 233 12.90 18.50 -4.62
C ILE A 233 13.61 18.38 -5.96
N GLN A 234 12.92 17.90 -6.99
CA GLN A 234 13.50 17.77 -8.32
C GLN A 234 13.94 19.12 -8.91
N PHE A 235 13.13 20.17 -8.77
CA PHE A 235 13.50 21.50 -9.25
C PHE A 235 14.69 22.09 -8.47
N VAL A 236 14.74 21.87 -7.16
CA VAL A 236 15.84 22.37 -6.31
C VAL A 236 17.16 21.64 -6.59
N LEU A 237 17.08 20.35 -6.89
CA LEU A 237 18.26 19.50 -7.09
C LEU A 237 18.61 19.28 -8.57
N TYR A 238 18.03 20.03 -9.50
CA TYR A 238 18.07 19.81 -10.95
C TYR A 238 19.43 19.35 -11.53
N ASP A 239 20.53 19.99 -11.11
CA ASP A 239 21.90 19.63 -11.54
C ASP A 239 22.73 18.92 -10.46
N MET A 240 22.16 18.65 -9.28
CA MET A 240 22.90 18.17 -8.10
C MET A 240 22.43 16.80 -7.61
N PHE A 241 21.75 16.02 -8.46
CA PHE A 241 21.26 14.67 -8.10
C PHE A 241 22.37 13.66 -7.85
N ASP A 242 23.55 13.88 -8.41
CA ASP A 242 24.72 13.03 -8.22
C ASP A 242 25.28 13.10 -6.79
N ASN A 243 24.81 14.07 -5.98
CA ASN A 243 25.22 14.18 -4.59
C ASN A 243 24.22 13.47 -3.65
N PRO A 244 24.52 12.24 -3.18
CA PRO A 244 23.61 11.46 -2.36
C PRO A 244 23.27 12.13 -1.02
N ILE A 245 24.17 12.96 -0.49
CA ILE A 245 23.94 13.67 0.78
C ILE A 245 22.84 14.72 0.60
N LEU A 246 22.93 15.53 -0.47
CA LEU A 246 21.96 16.58 -0.73
C LEU A 246 20.56 16.00 -1.04
N TYR A 247 20.55 14.89 -1.77
CA TYR A 247 19.34 14.10 -2.02
C TYR A 247 18.70 13.61 -0.71
N LEU A 248 19.48 12.95 0.15
CA LEU A 248 18.99 12.41 1.42
C LEU A 248 18.50 13.50 2.37
N VAL A 249 19.20 14.65 2.44
CA VAL A 249 18.79 15.80 3.26
C VAL A 249 17.46 16.36 2.76
N SER A 250 17.32 16.58 1.47
CA SER A 250 16.08 17.11 0.87
C SER A 250 14.90 16.16 1.09
N TYR A 251 15.13 14.86 0.91
CA TYR A 251 14.15 13.82 1.23
C TYR A 251 13.76 13.83 2.71
N ALA A 252 14.75 13.90 3.61
CA ALA A 252 14.51 13.89 5.06
C ALA A 252 13.68 15.09 5.53
N ILE A 253 13.90 16.28 4.95
CA ILE A 253 13.12 17.49 5.24
C ILE A 253 11.67 17.30 4.82
N ALA A 254 11.42 16.87 3.57
CA ALA A 254 10.07 16.66 3.05
C ALA A 254 9.33 15.54 3.80
N ALA A 255 9.99 14.39 4.04
CA ALA A 255 9.45 13.29 4.82
C ALA A 255 9.10 13.72 6.25
N GLY A 256 9.89 14.61 6.86
CA GLY A 256 9.64 15.12 8.21
C GLY A 256 8.31 15.86 8.34
N ILE A 257 7.89 16.60 7.31
CA ILE A 257 6.59 17.29 7.28
C ILE A 257 5.46 16.25 7.30
N PHE A 258 5.53 15.24 6.46
CA PHE A 258 4.49 14.21 6.35
C PHE A 258 4.48 13.25 7.56
N CYS A 259 5.63 12.99 8.18
CA CYS A 259 5.71 12.19 9.40
C CYS A 259 5.00 12.86 10.59
N ARG A 260 4.90 14.19 10.62
CA ARG A 260 4.06 14.89 11.61
C ARG A 260 2.57 14.61 11.38
N TRP A 261 2.13 14.50 10.11
CA TRP A 261 0.74 14.16 9.80
C TRP A 261 0.40 12.73 10.19
N LEU A 262 1.33 11.79 10.04
CA LEU A 262 1.16 10.38 10.43
C LEU A 262 0.91 10.17 11.93
N ALA A 263 1.33 11.10 12.76
CA ALA A 263 1.15 11.01 14.21
C ALA A 263 -0.09 11.75 14.75
N LYS A 264 -0.89 12.35 13.86
CA LYS A 264 -2.16 13.00 14.20
C LYS A 264 -3.33 12.01 14.15
N ASP A 265 -4.51 12.55 13.90
CA ASP A 265 -5.75 11.78 13.77
C ASP A 265 -5.69 10.78 12.61
N PRO A 266 -6.53 9.72 12.60
CA PRO A 266 -6.53 8.68 11.58
C PRO A 266 -6.65 9.21 10.14
N VAL A 267 -7.39 10.31 9.92
CA VAL A 267 -7.53 10.95 8.61
C VAL A 267 -6.22 11.57 8.16
N TRP A 268 -5.58 12.35 9.03
CA TRP A 268 -4.27 12.94 8.74
C TRP A 268 -3.17 11.89 8.61
N ALA A 269 -3.25 10.81 9.38
CA ALA A 269 -2.33 9.68 9.25
C ALA A 269 -2.45 9.01 7.87
N GLY A 270 -3.66 8.83 7.36
CA GLY A 270 -3.90 8.33 6.00
C GLY A 270 -3.37 9.28 4.91
N ILE A 271 -3.59 10.60 5.06
CA ILE A 271 -3.04 11.62 4.15
C ILE A 271 -1.51 11.58 4.18
N GLY A 272 -0.90 11.55 5.37
CA GLY A 272 0.55 11.48 5.55
C GLY A 272 1.16 10.22 4.92
N PHE A 273 0.55 9.05 5.10
CA PHE A 273 1.00 7.80 4.48
C PHE A 273 0.94 7.87 2.95
N SER A 274 -0.16 8.41 2.42
CA SER A 274 -0.31 8.63 0.97
C SER A 274 0.73 9.62 0.43
N ALA A 275 1.02 10.69 1.17
CA ALA A 275 2.01 11.69 0.80
C ALA A 275 3.44 11.11 0.83
N ILE A 276 3.81 10.36 1.88
CA ILE A 276 5.12 9.71 1.94
C ILE A 276 5.27 8.69 0.80
N SER A 277 4.25 7.88 0.52
CA SER A 277 4.33 6.94 -0.59
C SER A 277 4.49 7.63 -1.95
N ALA A 278 3.78 8.75 -2.16
CA ALA A 278 3.86 9.53 -3.39
C ALA A 278 5.17 10.33 -3.51
N LEU A 279 5.81 10.67 -2.41
CA LEU A 279 7.15 11.25 -2.35
C LEU A 279 8.23 10.19 -2.60
N THR A 280 8.19 9.09 -1.84
CA THR A 280 9.27 8.09 -1.79
C THR A 280 9.43 7.36 -3.10
N ILE A 281 8.32 6.87 -3.71
CA ILE A 281 8.40 5.99 -4.86
C ILE A 281 9.07 6.68 -6.07
N PRO A 282 8.65 7.89 -6.53
CA PRO A 282 9.34 8.51 -7.66
C PRO A 282 10.79 8.90 -7.35
N LEU A 283 11.07 9.33 -6.13
CA LEU A 283 12.42 9.68 -5.73
C LEU A 283 13.37 8.47 -5.68
N THR A 284 12.87 7.28 -5.34
CA THR A 284 13.69 6.07 -5.27
C THR A 284 13.75 5.28 -6.57
N THR A 285 12.78 5.45 -7.48
CA THR A 285 12.73 4.70 -8.74
C THR A 285 13.21 5.50 -9.95
N ASN A 286 12.94 6.81 -10.00
CA ASN A 286 13.18 7.63 -11.19
C ASN A 286 14.33 8.63 -11.03
N MET A 287 14.85 8.81 -9.83
CA MET A 287 15.98 9.69 -9.56
C MET A 287 17.29 8.94 -9.33
N VAL A 288 17.45 7.81 -10.04
CA VAL A 288 18.74 7.12 -10.11
C VAL A 288 19.63 7.91 -11.09
N PRO A 289 20.93 8.13 -10.79
CA PRO A 289 21.85 8.84 -11.68
C PRO A 289 21.79 8.28 -13.10
N GLY A 290 21.53 9.15 -14.09
CA GLY A 290 21.43 8.78 -15.51
C GLY A 290 20.02 8.63 -16.07
N GLN A 291 18.93 8.77 -15.31
CA GLN A 291 17.56 8.80 -15.82
C GLN A 291 17.02 10.24 -15.87
N GLN A 292 16.75 10.72 -17.09
CA GLN A 292 16.55 12.15 -17.36
C GLN A 292 15.14 12.72 -17.10
N ASP A 293 14.08 11.93 -16.96
CA ASP A 293 12.70 12.47 -16.98
C ASP A 293 11.83 12.19 -15.74
N ALA A 294 12.39 12.44 -14.54
CA ALA A 294 11.64 12.28 -13.30
C ALA A 294 10.38 13.19 -13.23
N PHE A 295 10.38 14.36 -13.86
CA PHE A 295 9.23 15.27 -13.88
C PHE A 295 8.00 14.61 -14.52
N PHE A 296 8.15 14.07 -15.75
CA PHE A 296 7.06 13.40 -16.44
C PHE A 296 6.61 12.13 -15.70
N ALA A 297 7.54 11.39 -15.09
CA ALA A 297 7.22 10.23 -14.28
C ALA A 297 6.38 10.59 -13.04
N ILE A 298 6.69 11.68 -12.34
CA ILE A 298 5.90 12.18 -11.21
C ILE A 298 4.50 12.62 -11.69
N LEU A 299 4.42 13.34 -12.81
CA LEU A 299 3.15 13.80 -13.37
C LEU A 299 2.27 12.64 -13.85
N TYR A 300 2.86 11.67 -14.56
CA TYR A 300 2.19 10.44 -14.97
C TYR A 300 1.66 9.67 -13.76
N ARG A 301 2.47 9.57 -12.71
CA ARG A 301 2.07 8.91 -11.47
C ARG A 301 0.89 9.62 -10.79
N ALA A 302 0.93 10.97 -10.68
CA ALA A 302 -0.16 11.72 -10.10
C ALA A 302 -1.45 11.52 -10.90
N SER A 303 -1.39 11.63 -12.22
CA SER A 303 -2.54 11.45 -13.11
C SER A 303 -3.09 10.02 -13.06
N SER A 304 -2.24 9.00 -13.09
CA SER A 304 -2.64 7.59 -13.05
C SER A 304 -3.34 7.24 -11.72
N ILE A 305 -2.84 7.77 -10.59
CA ILE A 305 -3.48 7.60 -9.29
C ILE A 305 -4.85 8.30 -9.26
N LEU A 306 -4.97 9.52 -9.77
CA LEU A 306 -6.24 10.24 -9.81
C LEU A 306 -7.28 9.48 -10.63
N VAL A 307 -6.91 9.02 -11.81
CA VAL A 307 -7.80 8.19 -12.66
C VAL A 307 -8.20 6.90 -11.94
N ALA A 308 -7.23 6.20 -11.34
CA ALA A 308 -7.50 4.97 -10.60
C ALA A 308 -8.45 5.20 -9.41
N VAL A 309 -8.29 6.31 -8.67
CA VAL A 309 -9.16 6.66 -7.53
C VAL A 309 -10.58 6.93 -7.99
N ILE A 310 -10.76 7.68 -9.08
CA ILE A 310 -12.09 7.98 -9.65
C ILE A 310 -12.73 6.68 -10.14
N ALA A 311 -12.02 5.90 -10.95
CA ALA A 311 -12.52 4.62 -11.47
C ALA A 311 -12.92 3.66 -10.35
N THR A 312 -12.07 3.51 -9.31
CA THR A 312 -12.36 2.65 -8.16
C THR A 312 -13.58 3.12 -7.38
N SER A 313 -13.70 4.42 -7.15
CA SER A 313 -14.86 4.99 -6.46
C SER A 313 -16.16 4.70 -7.22
N MET A 314 -16.13 4.81 -8.55
CA MET A 314 -17.27 4.45 -9.41
C MET A 314 -17.56 2.94 -9.35
N MET A 315 -16.53 2.10 -9.40
CA MET A 315 -16.67 0.64 -9.30
C MET A 315 -17.28 0.21 -7.96
N ILE A 316 -16.82 0.79 -6.86
CA ILE A 316 -17.37 0.51 -5.52
C ILE A 316 -18.83 0.96 -5.43
N TRP A 317 -19.15 2.14 -5.93
CA TRP A 317 -20.54 2.62 -5.97
C TRP A 317 -21.45 1.72 -6.81
N LEU A 318 -20.98 1.31 -7.99
CA LEU A 318 -21.72 0.41 -8.88
C LEU A 318 -21.86 -0.99 -8.25
N GLY A 319 -20.79 -1.54 -7.70
CA GLY A 319 -20.81 -2.84 -7.01
C GLY A 319 -21.77 -2.84 -5.82
N TYR A 320 -21.77 -1.78 -5.02
CA TYR A 320 -22.73 -1.60 -3.93
C TYR A 320 -24.17 -1.56 -4.44
N LYS A 321 -24.44 -0.84 -5.54
CA LYS A 321 -25.77 -0.76 -6.15
C LYS A 321 -26.23 -2.14 -6.70
N LEU A 322 -25.32 -2.88 -7.32
CA LEU A 322 -25.58 -4.24 -7.83
C LEU A 322 -25.92 -5.21 -6.69
N LEU A 323 -25.11 -5.23 -5.62
CA LEU A 323 -25.37 -6.08 -4.45
C LEU A 323 -26.73 -5.74 -3.80
N LYS A 324 -27.07 -4.47 -3.73
CA LYS A 324 -28.36 -4.02 -3.20
C LYS A 324 -29.55 -4.41 -4.10
N SER A 325 -29.36 -4.58 -5.40
CA SER A 325 -30.41 -5.02 -6.33
C SER A 325 -30.71 -6.53 -6.25
N MET A 326 -29.88 -7.30 -5.51
CA MET A 326 -30.03 -8.75 -5.30
C MET A 326 -30.40 -9.08 -3.84
N PRO A 327 -31.58 -8.66 -3.33
CA PRO A 327 -31.93 -8.78 -1.92
C PRO A 327 -32.09 -10.22 -1.43
N TRP A 328 -32.26 -11.18 -2.34
CA TRP A 328 -32.37 -12.61 -2.03
C TRP A 328 -31.01 -13.24 -1.67
N LEU A 329 -29.91 -12.64 -2.13
CA LEU A 329 -28.55 -13.10 -1.80
C LEU A 329 -27.99 -12.40 -0.54
N PHE A 330 -28.36 -11.13 -0.36
CA PHE A 330 -27.83 -10.26 0.69
C PHE A 330 -28.96 -9.41 1.28
N SER A 331 -29.40 -9.74 2.50
CA SER A 331 -30.32 -8.89 3.25
C SER A 331 -29.55 -7.74 3.90
N LEU A 332 -29.41 -6.62 3.19
CA LEU A 332 -28.80 -5.40 3.74
C LEU A 332 -29.68 -4.84 4.88
N PRO A 333 -29.11 -4.51 6.06
CA PRO A 333 -29.87 -3.79 7.08
C PRO A 333 -30.35 -2.45 6.49
N ARG A 334 -31.65 -2.16 6.63
CA ARG A 334 -32.19 -0.84 6.31
C ARG A 334 -31.42 0.18 7.14
N GLN A 335 -30.73 1.11 6.49
CA GLN A 335 -30.30 2.32 7.16
C GLN A 335 -31.58 3.06 7.58
N GLU A 336 -31.88 3.01 8.88
CA GLU A 336 -32.83 3.94 9.46
C GLU A 336 -32.33 5.35 9.20
N LYS A 337 -33.14 6.11 8.48
CA LYS A 337 -32.95 7.56 8.32
C LYS A 337 -33.16 8.17 9.70
N GLY A 338 -32.09 8.52 10.40
CA GLY A 338 -32.09 9.46 11.50
C GLY A 338 -31.61 10.81 10.99
#